data_d4466be1621f28271ba56a780db9e4d5
#
_entry.id   d4466be1621f28271ba56a780db9e4d5
#
_cell.length_a   1.000
_cell.length_b   1.000
_cell.length_c   1.000
_cell.angle_alpha   90.00
_cell.angle_beta   90.00
_cell.angle_gamma   90.00
#
_symmetry.space_group_name_H-M   'P 1'
#
loop_
_entity.id
_entity.type
_entity.pdbx_description
1 polymer ?
#
loop_
_entity_poly.entity_id
_entity_poly.type
_entity_poly.pdbx_seq_one_letter_code
_entity_poly.pdbx_strand_id
1 'polypeptide(L)'
;MAAETNTILTSDLARVREIDFISQFNGSLTKLVEALGITRKIAVQEGATLKALKVTGALESGVVAEGELIPLSKYETEEVPVGEVKLYKWRKGTTAEAIIKGGYDQACGATTDKMVKDIQKTIRNALFTFMATGTTTATGTGLQAALADGWGKLQVLWEDDAVDTVYFLNPMDVASYLGTAQITVQTAFGMSYVENFMGLGRVFLNSNVPQGKYFATAAENIIL
;
A
#
# COMPACT_ATOMS: atom_id res chain seq x y z
N MET A 1 26.93 31.01 31.26
CA MET A 1 25.75 31.77 31.74
C MET A 1 24.57 30.83 31.79
N ALA A 2 23.95 30.70 32.94
CA ALA A 2 22.71 29.91 33.06
C ALA A 2 21.59 30.67 32.34
N ALA A 3 20.74 29.94 31.59
CA ALA A 3 19.57 30.54 30.93
C ALA A 3 18.62 31.07 32.00
N GLU A 4 18.01 32.23 31.76
CA GLU A 4 16.97 32.76 32.63
C GLU A 4 15.81 31.74 32.82
N THR A 5 15.36 31.64 34.07
CA THR A 5 14.19 30.80 34.44
C THR A 5 12.94 31.34 33.71
N ASN A 6 12.24 30.51 32.96
CA ASN A 6 11.07 30.76 32.12
C ASN A 6 11.36 31.13 30.65
N THR A 7 12.54 30.86 30.13
CA THR A 7 12.77 30.92 28.69
C THR A 7 12.23 29.65 28.05
N ILE A 8 11.37 29.76 27.02
CA ILE A 8 10.89 28.63 26.21
C ILE A 8 12.09 28.05 25.50
N LEU A 9 12.53 26.88 25.93
CA LEU A 9 13.63 26.13 25.31
C LEU A 9 13.15 25.35 24.10
N THR A 10 14.07 25.08 23.17
CA THR A 10 13.79 24.28 21.97
C THR A 10 13.21 22.89 22.29
N SER A 11 13.46 22.35 23.49
CA SER A 11 12.89 21.10 23.98
C SER A 11 11.38 21.14 24.18
N ASP A 12 10.83 22.31 24.54
CA ASP A 12 9.39 22.48 24.81
C ASP A 12 8.59 22.57 23.50
N LEU A 13 9.23 23.06 22.45
CA LEU A 13 8.67 23.10 21.09
C LEU A 13 8.80 21.77 20.33
N ALA A 14 9.76 20.92 20.69
CA ALA A 14 9.98 19.62 20.04
C ALA A 14 8.81 18.65 20.24
N ARG A 15 8.19 18.64 21.42
CA ARG A 15 7.06 17.76 21.72
C ARG A 15 5.81 18.05 20.89
N VAL A 16 5.46 19.31 20.74
CA VAL A 16 4.28 19.72 19.95
C VAL A 16 4.45 19.34 18.49
N ARG A 17 5.69 19.34 17.97
CA ARG A 17 5.99 19.04 16.57
C ARG A 17 6.09 17.57 16.23
N GLU A 18 6.52 16.75 17.18
CA GLU A 18 6.44 15.29 17.01
C GLU A 18 4.99 14.84 16.88
N ILE A 19 4.07 15.46 17.63
CA ILE A 19 2.61 15.21 17.55
C ILE A 19 2.07 15.62 16.18
N ASP A 20 2.43 16.80 15.68
CA ASP A 20 2.00 17.29 14.37
C ASP A 20 2.50 16.40 13.23
N PHE A 21 3.76 15.96 13.29
CA PHE A 21 4.35 15.05 12.31
C PHE A 21 3.61 13.70 12.26
N ILE A 22 3.36 13.09 13.42
CA ILE A 22 2.62 11.83 13.53
C ILE A 22 1.18 12.01 13.03
N SER A 23 0.54 13.11 13.36
CA SER A 23 -0.81 13.43 12.93
C SER A 23 -0.91 13.55 11.40
N GLN A 24 0.00 14.28 10.77
CA GLN A 24 0.05 14.44 9.31
C GLN A 24 0.33 13.11 8.61
N PHE A 25 1.26 12.31 9.15
CA PHE A 25 1.59 11.00 8.61
C PHE A 25 0.41 10.04 8.70
N ASN A 26 -0.23 9.96 9.87
CA ASN A 26 -1.41 9.11 10.09
C ASN A 26 -2.60 9.53 9.21
N GLY A 27 -2.86 10.83 9.06
CA GLY A 27 -3.90 11.33 8.16
C GLY A 27 -3.66 10.93 6.70
N SER A 28 -2.40 10.94 6.26
CA SER A 28 -2.01 10.51 4.93
C SER A 28 -2.17 8.99 4.73
N LEU A 29 -1.84 8.21 5.77
CA LEU A 29 -2.00 6.76 5.76
C LEU A 29 -3.47 6.34 5.73
N THR A 30 -4.34 7.03 6.48
CA THR A 30 -5.79 6.78 6.46
C THR A 30 -6.37 6.96 5.06
N LYS A 31 -6.01 8.04 4.36
CA LYS A 31 -6.43 8.24 2.97
C LYS A 31 -5.95 7.13 2.02
N LEU A 32 -4.75 6.60 2.24
CA LEU A 32 -4.25 5.46 1.46
C LEU A 32 -5.09 4.21 1.68
N VAL A 33 -5.41 3.90 2.94
CA VAL A 33 -6.25 2.77 3.32
C VAL A 33 -7.63 2.83 2.66
N GLU A 34 -8.26 4.00 2.72
CA GLU A 34 -9.57 4.24 2.08
C GLU A 34 -9.47 4.09 0.55
N ALA A 35 -8.46 4.70 -0.06
CA ALA A 35 -8.27 4.64 -1.51
C ALA A 35 -8.00 3.22 -2.01
N LEU A 36 -7.19 2.44 -1.29
CA LEU A 36 -6.90 1.03 -1.64
C LEU A 36 -8.07 0.08 -1.32
N GLY A 37 -9.06 0.53 -0.52
CA GLY A 37 -10.15 -0.33 -0.05
C GLY A 37 -9.69 -1.40 0.94
N ILE A 38 -8.60 -1.15 1.66
CA ILE A 38 -8.05 -2.10 2.61
C ILE A 38 -8.99 -2.22 3.81
N THR A 39 -9.48 -3.43 4.05
CA THR A 39 -10.35 -3.74 5.18
C THR A 39 -9.55 -4.32 6.36
N ARG A 40 -8.37 -4.89 6.09
CA ARG A 40 -7.59 -5.61 7.09
C ARG A 40 -6.36 -4.83 7.54
N LYS A 41 -6.33 -4.50 8.84
CA LYS A 41 -5.18 -3.88 9.51
C LYS A 41 -4.69 -4.80 10.61
N ILE A 42 -3.39 -5.00 10.71
CA ILE A 42 -2.78 -5.85 11.72
C ILE A 42 -1.75 -5.01 12.49
N ALA A 43 -1.99 -4.81 13.79
CA ALA A 43 -1.01 -4.20 14.67
C ALA A 43 0.00 -5.28 15.12
N VAL A 44 1.26 -5.10 14.78
CA VAL A 44 2.33 -6.04 15.13
C VAL A 44 3.47 -5.33 15.84
N GLN A 45 4.18 -6.08 16.68
CA GLN A 45 5.37 -5.60 17.40
C GLN A 45 6.64 -5.84 16.57
N GLU A 46 7.70 -5.08 16.86
CA GLU A 46 9.03 -5.29 16.26
C GLU A 46 9.51 -6.71 16.50
N GLY A 47 10.07 -7.37 15.48
CA GLY A 47 10.57 -8.73 15.54
C GLY A 47 9.50 -9.82 15.42
N ALA A 48 8.23 -9.46 15.28
CA ALA A 48 7.18 -10.44 15.02
C ALA A 48 7.32 -11.01 13.60
N THR A 49 7.18 -12.31 13.47
CA THR A 49 7.12 -12.98 12.17
C THR A 49 5.66 -13.05 11.71
N LEU A 50 5.37 -12.43 10.58
CA LEU A 50 4.06 -12.56 9.94
C LEU A 50 3.98 -13.92 9.25
N LYS A 51 2.93 -14.66 9.58
CA LYS A 51 2.62 -15.95 8.97
C LYS A 51 1.25 -15.90 8.33
N ALA A 52 1.13 -16.42 7.13
CA ALA A 52 -0.14 -16.67 6.47
C ALA A 52 -0.52 -18.13 6.65
N LEU A 53 -1.80 -18.40 6.88
CA LEU A 53 -2.34 -19.74 6.89
C LEU A 53 -2.80 -20.09 5.46
N LYS A 54 -2.20 -21.13 4.89
CA LYS A 54 -2.65 -21.71 3.63
C LYS A 54 -3.46 -22.95 3.95
N VAL A 55 -4.71 -23.00 3.49
CA VAL A 55 -5.56 -24.18 3.59
C VAL A 55 -5.50 -24.93 2.26
N THR A 56 -5.19 -26.21 2.32
CA THR A 56 -5.18 -27.11 1.15
C THR A 56 -6.09 -28.28 1.44
N GLY A 57 -6.80 -28.74 0.45
CA GLY A 57 -7.73 -29.87 0.57
C GLY A 57 -8.69 -29.90 -0.60
N ALA A 58 -9.42 -30.98 -0.72
CA ALA A 58 -10.47 -31.14 -1.70
C ALA A 58 -11.71 -31.74 -1.03
N LEU A 59 -12.86 -31.35 -1.53
CA LEU A 59 -14.12 -31.96 -1.18
C LEU A 59 -14.24 -33.30 -1.92
N GLU A 60 -14.43 -34.38 -1.18
CA GLU A 60 -14.69 -35.68 -1.77
C GLU A 60 -16.13 -35.76 -2.32
N SER A 61 -16.35 -36.67 -3.27
CA SER A 61 -17.66 -36.84 -3.89
C SER A 61 -18.74 -37.25 -2.86
N GLY A 62 -19.80 -36.44 -2.78
CA GLY A 62 -20.97 -36.78 -1.97
C GLY A 62 -21.97 -37.72 -2.65
N VAL A 63 -21.69 -38.11 -3.90
CA VAL A 63 -22.54 -39.01 -4.66
C VAL A 63 -22.10 -40.45 -4.36
N VAL A 64 -22.81 -41.10 -3.45
CA VAL A 64 -22.58 -42.50 -3.04
C VAL A 64 -23.86 -43.32 -3.23
N ALA A 65 -23.70 -44.59 -3.51
CA ALA A 65 -24.85 -45.50 -3.61
C ALA A 65 -25.48 -45.79 -2.23
N GLU A 66 -26.71 -46.23 -2.22
CA GLU A 66 -27.41 -46.61 -0.98
C GLU A 66 -26.66 -47.74 -0.25
N GLY A 67 -26.29 -47.48 1.02
CA GLY A 67 -25.51 -48.40 1.85
C GLY A 67 -23.99 -48.26 1.76
N GLU A 68 -23.47 -47.37 0.91
CA GLU A 68 -22.03 -47.05 0.87
C GLU A 68 -21.64 -45.96 1.88
N LEU A 69 -20.39 -46.04 2.37
CA LEU A 69 -19.82 -45.04 3.28
C LEU A 69 -19.47 -43.77 2.48
N ILE A 70 -19.95 -42.63 2.97
CA ILE A 70 -19.56 -41.33 2.41
C ILE A 70 -18.07 -41.08 2.71
N PRO A 71 -17.22 -40.81 1.71
CA PRO A 71 -15.80 -40.53 1.94
C PRO A 71 -15.58 -39.24 2.73
N LEU A 72 -14.57 -39.24 3.58
CA LEU A 72 -14.23 -38.09 4.38
C LEU A 72 -13.39 -37.09 3.58
N SER A 73 -13.85 -35.84 3.49
CA SER A 73 -13.06 -34.75 2.95
C SER A 73 -12.00 -34.29 3.97
N LYS A 74 -10.75 -34.17 3.52
CA LYS A 74 -9.63 -33.77 4.39
C LYS A 74 -9.11 -32.40 3.95
N TYR A 75 -9.00 -31.49 4.92
CA TYR A 75 -8.36 -30.18 4.76
C TYR A 75 -7.17 -30.07 5.71
N GLU A 76 -6.07 -29.58 5.20
CA GLU A 76 -4.84 -29.36 5.95
C GLU A 76 -4.50 -27.87 5.96
N THR A 77 -3.97 -27.38 7.07
CA THR A 77 -3.53 -26.00 7.22
C THR A 77 -2.00 -25.97 7.33
N GLU A 78 -1.37 -25.15 6.49
CA GLU A 78 0.09 -24.93 6.49
C GLU A 78 0.37 -23.47 6.83
N GLU A 79 1.31 -23.24 7.76
CA GLU A 79 1.80 -21.90 8.05
C GLU A 79 2.90 -21.51 7.06
N VAL A 80 2.64 -20.48 6.27
CA VAL A 80 3.61 -19.93 5.33
C VAL A 80 4.18 -18.62 5.91
N PRO A 81 5.49 -18.53 6.18
CA PRO A 81 6.09 -17.30 6.66
C PRO A 81 6.06 -16.24 5.54
N VAL A 82 5.45 -15.08 5.83
CA VAL A 82 5.37 -13.94 4.89
C VAL A 82 6.60 -13.04 5.04
N GLY A 83 7.06 -12.81 6.27
CA GLY A 83 8.21 -11.98 6.54
C GLY A 83 8.35 -11.60 8.01
N GLU A 84 9.48 -10.98 8.33
CA GLU A 84 9.77 -10.43 9.66
C GLU A 84 9.53 -8.93 9.66
N VAL A 85 8.86 -8.43 10.70
CA VAL A 85 8.60 -7.01 10.86
C VAL A 85 9.85 -6.31 11.39
N LYS A 86 10.40 -5.38 10.60
CA LYS A 86 11.59 -4.60 10.95
C LYS A 86 11.21 -3.17 11.25
N LEU A 87 11.78 -2.61 12.32
CA LEU A 87 11.60 -1.21 12.69
C LEU A 87 12.59 -0.33 11.93
N TYR A 88 12.07 0.61 11.14
CA TYR A 88 12.86 1.65 10.49
C TYR A 88 12.83 2.92 11.32
N LYS A 89 14.01 3.48 11.60
CA LYS A 89 14.17 4.68 12.43
C LYS A 89 14.81 5.79 11.61
N TRP A 90 14.20 6.97 11.62
CA TRP A 90 14.73 8.16 10.97
C TRP A 90 14.93 9.26 12.01
N ARG A 91 16.00 10.01 11.87
CA ARG A 91 16.31 11.14 12.76
C ARG A 91 16.59 12.39 11.94
N LYS A 92 16.05 13.52 12.37
CA LYS A 92 16.29 14.85 11.83
C LYS A 92 16.76 15.75 12.98
N GLY A 93 17.81 16.52 12.75
CA GLY A 93 18.28 17.55 13.66
C GLY A 93 18.23 18.91 12.97
N THR A 94 17.75 19.94 13.66
CA THR A 94 17.78 21.34 13.20
C THR A 94 18.57 22.14 14.24
N THR A 95 19.60 22.87 13.78
CA THR A 95 20.43 23.68 14.68
C THR A 95 19.76 25.00 15.04
N ALA A 96 20.05 25.51 16.21
CA ALA A 96 19.56 26.83 16.65
C ALA A 96 19.96 27.94 15.67
N GLU A 97 21.16 27.88 15.11
CA GLU A 97 21.61 28.85 14.11
C GLU A 97 20.79 28.83 12.82
N ALA A 98 20.37 27.64 12.34
CA ALA A 98 19.51 27.54 11.18
C ALA A 98 18.13 28.15 11.43
N ILE A 99 17.61 28.02 12.65
CA ILE A 99 16.33 28.63 13.06
C ILE A 99 16.49 30.18 13.13
N ILE A 100 17.58 30.67 13.66
CA ILE A 100 17.83 32.11 13.78
C ILE A 100 18.02 32.75 12.40
N LYS A 101 18.74 32.09 11.48
CA LYS A 101 19.05 32.65 10.14
C LYS A 101 17.91 32.48 9.16
N GLY A 102 17.21 31.35 9.16
CA GLY A 102 16.21 30.98 8.17
C GLY A 102 14.75 31.16 8.62
N GLY A 103 14.53 31.54 9.88
CA GLY A 103 13.21 31.51 10.47
C GLY A 103 12.74 30.07 10.80
N TYR A 104 11.87 30.00 11.78
CA TYR A 104 11.42 28.73 12.34
C TYR A 104 10.60 27.89 11.34
N ASP A 105 9.66 28.50 10.64
CA ASP A 105 8.77 27.78 9.71
C ASP A 105 9.53 27.21 8.50
N GLN A 106 10.55 27.91 8.02
CA GLN A 106 11.37 27.44 6.92
C GLN A 106 12.35 26.34 7.37
N ALA A 107 13.02 26.52 8.52
CA ALA A 107 14.01 25.57 9.01
C ALA A 107 13.38 24.27 9.54
N CYS A 108 12.19 24.31 10.10
CA CYS A 108 11.52 23.16 10.70
C CYS A 108 10.29 22.70 9.93
N GLY A 109 9.37 23.60 9.53
CA GLY A 109 8.14 23.27 8.84
C GLY A 109 8.38 22.64 7.48
N ALA A 110 8.94 23.39 6.53
CA ALA A 110 9.17 22.91 5.17
C ALA A 110 10.05 21.65 5.10
N THR A 111 11.06 21.57 5.98
CA THR A 111 11.94 20.40 6.04
C THR A 111 11.26 19.17 6.66
N THR A 112 10.29 19.35 7.57
CA THR A 112 9.46 18.26 8.12
C THR A 112 8.50 17.74 7.08
N ASP A 113 7.83 18.59 6.32
CA ASP A 113 6.96 18.20 5.21
C ASP A 113 7.73 17.40 4.14
N LYS A 114 8.96 17.83 3.85
CA LYS A 114 9.84 17.08 2.95
C LYS A 114 10.18 15.70 3.49
N MET A 115 10.48 15.58 4.78
CA MET A 115 10.79 14.32 5.44
C MET A 115 9.58 13.36 5.39
N VAL A 116 8.34 13.83 5.62
CA VAL A 116 7.12 13.02 5.48
C VAL A 116 7.01 12.48 4.06
N LYS A 117 7.20 13.33 3.05
CA LYS A 117 7.15 12.92 1.63
C LYS A 117 8.22 11.89 1.29
N ASP A 118 9.43 12.03 1.83
CA ASP A 118 10.53 11.09 1.59
C ASP A 118 10.28 9.73 2.27
N ILE A 119 9.72 9.70 3.49
CA ILE A 119 9.29 8.47 4.15
C ILE A 119 8.19 7.77 3.33
N GLN A 120 7.17 8.51 2.90
CA GLN A 120 6.11 7.97 2.04
C GLN A 120 6.68 7.39 0.74
N LYS A 121 7.66 8.07 0.12
CA LYS A 121 8.35 7.59 -1.07
C LYS A 121 9.09 6.28 -0.79
N THR A 122 9.77 6.17 0.34
CA THR A 122 10.50 4.95 0.73
C THR A 122 9.55 3.77 0.91
N ILE A 123 8.41 3.98 1.59
CA ILE A 123 7.38 2.94 1.77
C ILE A 123 6.81 2.51 0.42
N ARG A 124 6.47 3.46 -0.46
CA ARG A 124 5.99 3.12 -1.81
C ARG A 124 7.02 2.31 -2.60
N ASN A 125 8.28 2.71 -2.58
CA ASN A 125 9.34 1.99 -3.28
C ASN A 125 9.46 0.53 -2.78
N ALA A 126 9.38 0.32 -1.46
CA ALA A 126 9.40 -1.01 -0.87
C ALA A 126 8.21 -1.86 -1.35
N LEU A 127 7.00 -1.27 -1.38
CA LEU A 127 5.80 -1.94 -1.89
C LEU A 127 5.96 -2.35 -3.36
N PHE A 128 6.42 -1.44 -4.23
CA PHE A 128 6.59 -1.75 -5.66
C PHE A 128 7.70 -2.78 -5.89
N THR A 129 8.78 -2.76 -5.09
CA THR A 129 9.82 -3.78 -5.14
C THR A 129 9.26 -5.15 -4.76
N PHE A 130 8.40 -5.21 -3.75
CA PHE A 130 7.73 -6.45 -3.35
C PHE A 130 6.77 -6.94 -4.44
N MET A 131 5.92 -6.07 -4.99
CA MET A 131 4.99 -6.46 -6.06
C MET A 131 5.69 -6.98 -7.32
N ALA A 132 6.89 -6.47 -7.62
CA ALA A 132 7.69 -6.94 -8.75
C ALA A 132 8.19 -8.40 -8.61
N THR A 133 8.08 -9.01 -7.43
CA THR A 133 8.43 -10.42 -7.20
C THR A 133 7.32 -11.38 -7.62
N GLY A 134 6.13 -10.89 -7.96
CA GLY A 134 5.00 -11.69 -8.43
C GLY A 134 5.36 -12.49 -9.70
N THR A 135 4.93 -13.76 -9.74
CA THR A 135 5.26 -14.70 -10.81
C THR A 135 4.18 -14.82 -11.88
N THR A 136 2.92 -14.50 -11.54
CA THR A 136 1.80 -14.57 -12.50
C THR A 136 1.88 -13.38 -13.45
N THR A 137 1.84 -13.65 -14.75
CA THR A 137 1.91 -12.62 -15.80
C THR A 137 0.62 -12.57 -16.59
N ALA A 138 0.17 -11.36 -16.94
CA ALA A 138 -0.92 -11.11 -17.85
C ALA A 138 -0.44 -10.20 -18.99
N THR A 139 -0.95 -10.43 -20.20
CA THR A 139 -0.50 -9.73 -21.40
C THR A 139 -1.69 -9.30 -22.26
N GLY A 140 -1.54 -8.22 -23.02
CA GLY A 140 -2.57 -7.76 -23.94
C GLY A 140 -2.03 -6.71 -24.91
N THR A 141 -2.66 -6.61 -26.06
CA THR A 141 -2.33 -5.57 -27.05
C THR A 141 -3.04 -4.27 -26.69
N GLY A 142 -2.29 -3.35 -26.08
CA GLY A 142 -2.79 -2.10 -25.54
C GLY A 142 -3.27 -2.20 -24.09
N LEU A 143 -3.46 -1.03 -23.47
CA LEU A 143 -3.74 -0.93 -22.03
C LEU A 143 -5.03 -1.66 -21.62
N GLN A 144 -6.12 -1.44 -22.36
CA GLN A 144 -7.42 -2.02 -22.02
C GLN A 144 -7.40 -3.56 -22.05
N ALA A 145 -6.82 -4.15 -23.11
CA ALA A 145 -6.73 -5.61 -23.24
C ALA A 145 -5.83 -6.22 -22.17
N ALA A 146 -4.71 -5.56 -21.83
CA ALA A 146 -3.82 -6.02 -20.78
C ALA A 146 -4.50 -6.01 -19.40
N LEU A 147 -5.22 -4.95 -19.07
CA LEU A 147 -5.96 -4.85 -17.80
C LEU A 147 -7.10 -5.87 -17.72
N ALA A 148 -7.82 -6.10 -18.81
CA ALA A 148 -8.89 -7.09 -18.88
C ALA A 148 -8.37 -8.52 -18.71
N ASP A 149 -7.22 -8.87 -19.31
CA ASP A 149 -6.56 -10.17 -19.09
C ASP A 149 -6.12 -10.33 -17.63
N GLY A 150 -5.57 -9.28 -17.03
CA GLY A 150 -5.20 -9.26 -15.61
C GLY A 150 -6.39 -9.45 -14.69
N TRP A 151 -7.51 -8.77 -14.97
CA TRP A 151 -8.76 -8.94 -14.26
C TRP A 151 -9.26 -10.38 -14.36
N GLY A 152 -9.34 -10.94 -15.57
CA GLY A 152 -9.80 -12.30 -15.78
C GLY A 152 -8.96 -13.33 -15.03
N LYS A 153 -7.63 -13.19 -15.04
CA LYS A 153 -6.73 -14.09 -14.29
C LYS A 153 -6.89 -13.98 -12.78
N LEU A 154 -7.15 -12.78 -12.26
CA LEU A 154 -7.44 -12.61 -10.83
C LEU A 154 -8.78 -13.25 -10.46
N GLN A 155 -9.83 -13.07 -11.28
CA GLN A 155 -11.13 -13.70 -11.04
C GLN A 155 -11.03 -15.25 -11.05
N VAL A 156 -10.26 -15.83 -11.97
CA VAL A 156 -10.02 -17.28 -12.01
C VAL A 156 -9.21 -17.75 -10.79
N LEU A 157 -8.25 -16.95 -10.32
CA LEU A 157 -7.46 -17.31 -9.14
C LEU A 157 -8.29 -17.29 -7.84
N TRP A 158 -9.33 -16.44 -7.79
CA TRP A 158 -10.22 -16.26 -6.64
C TRP A 158 -11.65 -16.76 -6.96
N GLU A 159 -11.74 -17.91 -7.57
CA GLU A 159 -12.95 -18.47 -8.17
C GLU A 159 -14.18 -18.45 -7.26
N ASP A 160 -14.00 -18.55 -5.95
CA ASP A 160 -15.06 -18.62 -4.96
C ASP A 160 -15.53 -17.24 -4.44
N ASP A 161 -14.76 -16.17 -4.67
CA ASP A 161 -15.01 -14.85 -4.10
C ASP A 161 -14.97 -13.73 -5.15
N ALA A 162 -15.92 -12.79 -5.09
CA ALA A 162 -15.90 -11.58 -5.90
C ALA A 162 -14.77 -10.67 -5.43
N VAL A 163 -13.76 -10.44 -6.30
CA VAL A 163 -12.53 -9.72 -5.96
C VAL A 163 -12.58 -8.27 -6.41
N ASP A 164 -12.34 -7.34 -5.48
CA ASP A 164 -12.10 -5.93 -5.80
C ASP A 164 -10.65 -5.76 -6.27
N THR A 165 -10.49 -5.47 -7.56
CA THR A 165 -9.17 -5.44 -8.21
C THR A 165 -8.52 -4.06 -8.10
N VAL A 166 -7.26 -4.04 -7.71
CA VAL A 166 -6.41 -2.84 -7.65
C VAL A 166 -5.26 -2.99 -8.63
N TYR A 167 -5.11 -1.99 -9.50
CA TYR A 167 -4.04 -1.91 -10.49
C TYR A 167 -3.06 -0.80 -10.15
N PHE A 168 -1.81 -1.04 -10.48
CA PHE A 168 -0.75 -0.03 -10.41
C PHE A 168 -0.11 0.14 -11.78
N LEU A 169 -0.17 1.36 -12.32
CA LEU A 169 0.23 1.69 -13.67
C LEU A 169 1.23 2.85 -13.70
N ASN A 170 2.01 2.89 -14.77
CA ASN A 170 2.81 4.08 -15.05
C ASN A 170 1.92 5.21 -15.57
N PRO A 171 2.06 6.46 -15.08
CA PRO A 171 1.29 7.60 -15.56
C PRO A 171 1.37 7.83 -17.07
N MET A 172 2.50 7.51 -17.69
CA MET A 172 2.70 7.68 -19.14
C MET A 172 1.84 6.71 -19.96
N ASP A 173 1.57 5.51 -19.45
CA ASP A 173 0.76 4.51 -20.14
C ASP A 173 -0.74 4.88 -20.12
N VAL A 174 -1.16 5.66 -19.13
CA VAL A 174 -2.55 6.11 -18.97
C VAL A 174 -2.78 7.50 -19.54
N ALA A 175 -1.73 8.25 -19.83
CA ALA A 175 -1.81 9.65 -20.26
C ALA A 175 -2.70 9.85 -21.51
N SER A 176 -2.64 8.94 -22.47
CA SER A 176 -3.47 9.01 -23.68
C SER A 176 -4.97 8.88 -23.39
N TYR A 177 -5.33 8.05 -22.41
CA TYR A 177 -6.72 7.88 -21.97
C TYR A 177 -7.22 9.08 -21.16
N LEU A 178 -6.39 9.62 -20.28
CA LEU A 178 -6.72 10.81 -19.49
C LEU A 178 -6.93 12.05 -20.38
N GLY A 179 -6.26 12.11 -21.53
CA GLY A 179 -6.38 13.20 -22.50
C GLY A 179 -7.68 13.17 -23.32
N THR A 180 -8.34 12.02 -23.42
CA THR A 180 -9.54 11.83 -24.27
C THR A 180 -10.83 11.65 -23.48
N ALA A 181 -10.75 11.26 -22.22
CA ALA A 181 -11.90 11.00 -21.36
C ALA A 181 -11.93 11.96 -20.16
N GLN A 182 -13.13 12.39 -19.76
CA GLN A 182 -13.31 13.15 -18.52
C GLN A 182 -13.21 12.18 -17.32
N ILE A 183 -11.98 11.93 -16.87
CA ILE A 183 -11.69 11.04 -15.76
C ILE A 183 -11.25 11.88 -14.56
N THR A 184 -11.95 11.74 -13.44
CA THR A 184 -11.57 12.41 -12.19
C THR A 184 -10.41 11.67 -11.54
N VAL A 185 -9.27 12.34 -11.40
CA VAL A 185 -8.09 11.82 -10.71
C VAL A 185 -8.07 12.34 -9.30
N GLN A 186 -7.95 11.43 -8.34
CA GLN A 186 -7.81 11.74 -6.91
C GLN A 186 -6.36 11.50 -6.46
N THR A 187 -6.01 11.90 -5.24
CA THR A 187 -4.67 11.70 -4.69
C THR A 187 -4.72 11.09 -3.30
N ALA A 188 -3.90 10.06 -3.08
CA ALA A 188 -3.71 9.45 -1.77
C ALA A 188 -2.25 9.04 -1.57
N PHE A 189 -1.67 9.35 -0.41
CA PHE A 189 -0.30 8.99 -0.04
C PHE A 189 0.76 9.36 -1.11
N GLY A 190 0.55 10.50 -1.78
CA GLY A 190 1.42 10.99 -2.86
C GLY A 190 1.35 10.20 -4.16
N MET A 191 0.30 9.40 -4.37
CA MET A 191 -0.04 8.76 -5.63
C MET A 191 -1.36 9.31 -6.16
N SER A 192 -1.47 9.45 -7.48
CA SER A 192 -2.73 9.73 -8.14
C SER A 192 -3.48 8.43 -8.38
N TYR A 193 -4.81 8.43 -8.23
CA TYR A 193 -5.61 7.24 -8.48
C TYR A 193 -6.97 7.57 -9.11
N VAL A 194 -7.56 6.57 -9.74
CA VAL A 194 -8.90 6.59 -10.31
C VAL A 194 -9.70 5.43 -9.71
N GLU A 195 -10.87 5.71 -9.13
CA GLU A 195 -11.66 4.71 -8.40
C GLU A 195 -12.24 3.61 -9.29
N ASN A 196 -12.71 3.98 -10.47
CA ASN A 196 -13.30 3.04 -11.40
C ASN A 196 -12.76 3.30 -12.79
N PHE A 197 -11.73 2.57 -13.18
CA PHE A 197 -11.12 2.68 -14.49
C PHE A 197 -11.67 1.58 -15.42
N MET A 198 -12.41 2.00 -16.43
CA MET A 198 -13.04 1.11 -17.43
C MET A 198 -13.97 0.03 -16.84
N GLY A 199 -14.49 0.20 -15.63
CA GLY A 199 -15.29 -0.80 -14.94
C GLY A 199 -14.53 -1.99 -14.38
N LEU A 200 -13.18 -1.98 -14.44
CA LEU A 200 -12.34 -3.12 -14.04
C LEU A 200 -11.81 -3.02 -12.61
N GLY A 201 -11.87 -1.84 -12.00
CA GLY A 201 -11.39 -1.63 -10.64
C GLY A 201 -10.64 -0.32 -10.44
N ARG A 202 -9.92 -0.21 -9.33
CA ARG A 202 -9.14 0.97 -8.94
C ARG A 202 -7.77 0.95 -9.59
N VAL A 203 -7.35 2.11 -10.10
CA VAL A 203 -6.04 2.26 -10.73
C VAL A 203 -5.22 3.30 -9.99
N PHE A 204 -4.06 2.94 -9.50
CA PHE A 204 -3.06 3.83 -8.89
C PHE A 204 -1.95 4.14 -9.90
N LEU A 205 -1.62 5.41 -10.02
CA LEU A 205 -0.60 5.89 -10.94
C LEU A 205 0.70 6.15 -10.18
N ASN A 206 1.77 5.46 -10.57
CA ASN A 206 3.08 5.65 -9.96
C ASN A 206 4.21 5.43 -10.97
N SER A 207 5.19 6.32 -10.96
CA SER A 207 6.38 6.24 -11.84
C SER A 207 7.34 5.10 -11.51
N ASN A 208 7.19 4.44 -10.34
CA ASN A 208 7.98 3.27 -9.99
C ASN A 208 7.55 2.00 -10.76
N VAL A 209 6.36 2.02 -11.35
CA VAL A 209 5.94 0.97 -12.28
C VAL A 209 6.64 1.21 -13.61
N PRO A 210 7.39 0.22 -14.16
CA PRO A 210 8.03 0.39 -15.46
C PRO A 210 6.98 0.65 -16.55
N GLN A 211 7.31 1.52 -17.51
CA GLN A 211 6.44 1.79 -18.65
C GLN A 211 6.17 0.51 -19.45
N GLY A 212 4.94 0.35 -19.91
CA GLY A 212 4.48 -0.86 -20.60
C GLY A 212 4.28 -2.08 -19.69
N LYS A 213 4.35 -1.89 -18.36
CA LYS A 213 4.05 -2.93 -17.36
C LYS A 213 3.02 -2.43 -16.36
N TYR A 214 2.35 -3.36 -15.70
CA TYR A 214 1.44 -3.07 -14.61
C TYR A 214 1.52 -4.16 -13.53
N PHE A 215 1.08 -3.82 -12.34
CA PHE A 215 0.84 -4.77 -11.27
C PHE A 215 -0.65 -4.77 -10.96
N ALA A 216 -1.20 -5.95 -10.71
CA ALA A 216 -2.59 -6.12 -10.31
C ALA A 216 -2.67 -7.04 -9.09
N THR A 217 -3.55 -6.71 -8.16
CA THR A 217 -3.79 -7.52 -6.97
C THR A 217 -5.23 -7.34 -6.50
N ALA A 218 -5.69 -8.27 -5.68
CA ALA A 218 -6.93 -8.09 -4.93
C ALA A 218 -6.72 -7.10 -3.78
N ALA A 219 -7.70 -6.23 -3.52
CA ALA A 219 -7.63 -5.30 -2.39
C ALA A 219 -7.46 -6.04 -1.05
N GLU A 220 -8.06 -7.22 -0.92
CA GLU A 220 -7.98 -8.08 0.26
C GLU A 220 -6.59 -8.66 0.53
N ASN A 221 -5.76 -8.76 -0.49
CA ASN A 221 -4.36 -9.19 -0.36
C ASN A 221 -3.44 -8.10 0.20
N ILE A 222 -3.91 -6.87 0.26
CA ILE A 222 -3.14 -5.77 0.81
C ILE A 222 -3.47 -5.65 2.31
N ILE A 223 -2.49 -5.92 3.15
CA ILE A 223 -2.58 -5.82 4.61
C ILE A 223 -1.69 -4.67 5.06
N LEU A 224 -2.20 -3.81 5.93
CA LEU A 224 -1.49 -2.68 6.53
C LEU A 224 -1.32 -2.85 8.04
#